data_6c5fa8525941395b79d1167bd7f1e495
#
_entry.id   6c5fa8525941395b79d1167bd7f1e495
#
_cell.length_a   1.000
_cell.length_b   1.000
_cell.length_c   1.000
_cell.angle_alpha   90.00
_cell.angle_beta   90.00
_cell.angle_gamma   90.00
#
_symmetry.space_group_name_H-M   'P 1'
#
loop_
_entity.id
_entity.type
_entity.pdbx_description
1 polymer ?
#
loop_
_entity_poly.entity_id
_entity_poly.type
_entity_poly.pdbx_seq_one_letter_code
_entity_poly.pdbx_strand_id
1 'polypeptide(L)'
;GFLCGEIRNHPTFHLIKNLFKELNDELFSITMFSYNHEEQEKNYIKDYIKFIDLTEMNREDANNCIKTFNIDILIDLTTIISHNRQNILDKNCAKVIIAYLAFPGTTGNKLYDYIMTDDIVCPESQQKFYLEKFLALPSTYQVNDGNINIDIEEDRESHNLPKNGAILG
;
A
#
# COMPACT_ATOMS: atom_id res chain seq x y z
N GLY A 1 -10.39 -4.38 -3.79
CA GLY A 1 -9.41 -3.84 -4.75
C GLY A 1 -8.25 -3.17 -4.08
N PHE A 2 -7.07 -3.32 -4.65
CA PHE A 2 -5.89 -2.54 -4.28
C PHE A 2 -5.42 -1.73 -5.48
N LEU A 3 -5.11 -0.44 -5.28
CA LEU A 3 -4.47 0.40 -6.29
C LEU A 3 -3.03 0.67 -5.87
N CYS A 4 -2.05 0.40 -6.74
CA CYS A 4 -0.65 0.56 -6.41
C CYS A 4 0.20 0.96 -7.63
N GLY A 5 1.08 1.94 -7.46
CA GLY A 5 2.10 2.32 -8.43
C GLY A 5 3.51 1.85 -8.05
N GLU A 6 3.64 0.97 -7.05
CA GLU A 6 4.92 0.58 -6.48
C GLU A 6 5.09 -0.95 -6.39
N ILE A 7 4.56 -1.70 -7.40
CA ILE A 7 4.77 -3.16 -7.51
C ILE A 7 6.12 -3.42 -8.17
N ARG A 8 7.17 -3.04 -7.49
CA ARG A 8 8.57 -3.10 -7.91
C ARG A 8 9.47 -3.19 -6.68
N ASN A 9 10.78 -3.18 -6.84
CA ASN A 9 11.71 -3.11 -5.70
C ASN A 9 11.55 -1.78 -4.95
N HIS A 10 10.52 -1.71 -4.10
CA HIS A 10 10.10 -0.54 -3.34
C HIS A 10 9.60 -0.93 -1.95
N PRO A 11 9.80 -0.11 -0.90
CA PRO A 11 9.34 -0.42 0.46
C PRO A 11 7.87 -0.84 0.54
N THR A 12 6.97 -0.16 -0.17
CA THR A 12 5.55 -0.52 -0.21
C THR A 12 5.35 -1.99 -0.62
N PHE A 13 6.02 -2.43 -1.70
CA PHE A 13 5.91 -3.81 -2.15
C PHE A 13 6.46 -4.80 -1.12
N HIS A 14 7.62 -4.50 -0.54
CA HIS A 14 8.22 -5.35 0.50
C HIS A 14 7.31 -5.54 1.71
N LEU A 15 6.54 -4.53 2.08
CA LEU A 15 5.58 -4.61 3.18
C LEU A 15 4.36 -5.48 2.83
N ILE A 16 3.82 -5.35 1.60
CA ILE A 16 2.54 -5.99 1.23
C ILE A 16 2.68 -7.35 0.55
N LYS A 17 3.86 -7.72 0.04
CA LYS A 17 4.03 -8.89 -0.87
C LYS A 17 3.48 -10.20 -0.30
N ASN A 18 3.55 -10.39 1.00
CA ASN A 18 3.05 -11.60 1.66
C ASN A 18 1.64 -11.45 2.26
N LEU A 19 1.09 -10.23 2.32
CA LEU A 19 -0.27 -9.98 2.80
C LEU A 19 -1.31 -10.83 2.06
N PHE A 20 -1.16 -10.96 0.75
CA PHE A 20 -2.13 -11.63 -0.10
C PHE A 20 -2.21 -13.14 0.12
N LYS A 21 -1.15 -13.75 0.69
CA LYS A 21 -1.15 -15.17 1.08
C LYS A 21 -1.97 -15.43 2.34
N GLU A 22 -2.07 -14.42 3.21
CA GLU A 22 -2.75 -14.53 4.50
C GLU A 22 -4.23 -14.13 4.40
N LEU A 23 -4.64 -13.49 3.32
CA LEU A 23 -6.03 -13.13 3.11
C LEU A 23 -6.84 -14.36 2.65
N ASN A 24 -7.92 -14.63 3.36
CA ASN A 24 -8.79 -15.77 3.09
C ASN A 24 -9.56 -15.58 1.77
N ASP A 25 -9.26 -16.39 0.77
CA ASP A 25 -9.87 -16.37 -0.56
C ASP A 25 -11.34 -16.85 -0.57
N GLU A 26 -11.79 -17.56 0.46
CA GLU A 26 -13.22 -17.88 0.63
C GLU A 26 -14.05 -16.65 1.01
N LEU A 27 -13.43 -15.66 1.66
CA LEU A 27 -14.11 -14.44 2.12
C LEU A 27 -13.90 -13.25 1.18
N PHE A 28 -12.76 -13.20 0.47
CA PHE A 28 -12.35 -12.05 -0.31
C PHE A 28 -11.98 -12.42 -1.75
N SER A 29 -12.57 -11.72 -2.71
CA SER A 29 -12.09 -11.70 -4.09
C SER A 29 -11.18 -10.50 -4.28
N ILE A 30 -9.87 -10.73 -4.45
CA ILE A 30 -8.87 -9.67 -4.43
C ILE A 30 -8.40 -9.34 -5.84
N THR A 31 -8.38 -8.06 -6.17
CA THR A 31 -7.86 -7.53 -7.43
C THR A 31 -6.85 -6.42 -7.17
N MET A 32 -5.64 -6.55 -7.72
CA MET A 32 -4.61 -5.52 -7.77
C MET A 32 -4.73 -4.74 -9.08
N PHE A 33 -4.89 -3.45 -9.00
CA PHE A 33 -4.77 -2.51 -10.10
C PHE A 33 -3.42 -1.82 -10.01
N SER A 34 -2.51 -2.10 -10.95
CA SER A 34 -1.17 -1.51 -10.94
C SER A 34 -0.94 -0.64 -12.17
N TYR A 35 -0.43 0.55 -11.95
CA TYR A 35 -0.05 1.48 -13.02
C TYR A 35 1.47 1.70 -13.14
N ASN A 36 2.26 1.00 -12.32
CA ASN A 36 3.71 0.91 -12.43
C ASN A 36 4.17 -0.34 -11.68
N HIS A 37 4.82 -1.26 -12.40
CA HIS A 37 5.26 -2.53 -11.85
C HIS A 37 6.45 -3.08 -12.62
N GLU A 38 7.18 -3.99 -11.98
CA GLU A 38 8.20 -4.82 -12.59
C GLU A 38 7.68 -6.27 -12.70
N GLU A 39 8.10 -6.99 -13.73
CA GLU A 39 7.56 -8.32 -14.03
C GLU A 39 7.86 -9.36 -12.94
N GLN A 40 8.98 -9.24 -12.25
CA GLN A 40 9.34 -10.14 -11.16
C GLN A 40 8.33 -10.02 -10.00
N GLU A 41 8.05 -8.81 -9.54
CA GLU A 41 7.15 -8.52 -8.43
C GLU A 41 5.69 -8.82 -8.78
N LYS A 42 5.28 -8.49 -10.00
CA LYS A 42 3.97 -8.87 -10.55
C LYS A 42 3.81 -10.40 -10.55
N ASN A 43 4.82 -11.14 -11.03
CA ASN A 43 4.79 -12.59 -11.05
C ASN A 43 4.71 -13.20 -9.65
N TYR A 44 5.27 -12.56 -8.64
CA TYR A 44 5.20 -13.03 -7.26
C TYR A 44 3.77 -12.99 -6.68
N ILE A 45 2.98 -11.97 -7.02
CA ILE A 45 1.64 -11.79 -6.41
C ILE A 45 0.50 -12.34 -7.25
N LYS A 46 0.66 -12.48 -8.58
CA LYS A 46 -0.41 -12.92 -9.49
C LYS A 46 -0.95 -14.33 -9.19
N ASP A 47 -0.18 -15.15 -8.47
CA ASP A 47 -0.59 -16.50 -8.10
C ASP A 47 -1.60 -16.50 -6.93
N TYR A 48 -1.74 -15.38 -6.22
CA TYR A 48 -2.62 -15.20 -5.07
C TYR A 48 -3.82 -14.31 -5.35
N ILE A 49 -3.69 -13.38 -6.32
CA ILE A 49 -4.70 -12.36 -6.59
C ILE A 49 -4.84 -12.09 -8.09
N LYS A 50 -5.99 -11.56 -8.49
CA LYS A 50 -6.18 -11.07 -9.85
C LYS A 50 -5.35 -9.80 -10.06
N PHE A 51 -4.54 -9.76 -11.13
CA PHE A 51 -3.70 -8.59 -11.47
C PHE A 51 -4.21 -7.91 -12.73
N ILE A 52 -4.42 -6.61 -12.66
CA ILE A 52 -4.87 -5.76 -13.77
C ILE A 52 -3.82 -4.67 -14.00
N ASP A 53 -3.26 -4.66 -15.20
CA ASP A 53 -2.28 -3.69 -15.64
C ASP A 53 -2.96 -2.44 -16.20
N LEU A 54 -2.70 -1.29 -15.58
CA LEU A 54 -3.20 0.02 -15.99
C LEU A 54 -2.10 0.92 -16.57
N THR A 55 -0.88 0.39 -16.80
CA THR A 55 0.31 1.20 -17.14
C THR A 55 0.08 2.04 -18.39
N GLU A 56 -0.40 1.43 -19.45
CA GLU A 56 -0.63 2.09 -20.74
C GLU A 56 -2.02 2.77 -20.86
N MET A 57 -2.88 2.62 -19.85
CA MET A 57 -4.21 3.22 -19.88
C MET A 57 -4.15 4.71 -19.56
N ASN A 58 -4.85 5.52 -20.34
CA ASN A 58 -5.11 6.90 -19.96
C ASN A 58 -6.03 6.99 -18.73
N ARG A 59 -6.29 8.21 -18.24
CA ARG A 59 -7.10 8.42 -17.03
C ARG A 59 -8.49 7.81 -17.12
N GLU A 60 -9.17 8.07 -18.23
CA GLU A 60 -10.57 7.67 -18.44
C GLU A 60 -10.69 6.15 -18.59
N ASP A 61 -9.82 5.55 -19.40
CA ASP A 61 -9.80 4.10 -19.62
C ASP A 61 -9.48 3.35 -18.30
N ALA A 62 -8.50 3.83 -17.53
CA ALA A 62 -8.17 3.24 -16.23
C ALA A 62 -9.35 3.34 -15.23
N ASN A 63 -10.00 4.50 -15.16
CA ASN A 63 -11.19 4.69 -14.33
C ASN A 63 -12.32 3.73 -14.73
N ASN A 64 -12.63 3.67 -16.01
CA ASN A 64 -13.69 2.79 -16.54
C ASN A 64 -13.33 1.32 -16.30
N CYS A 65 -12.06 0.93 -16.48
CA CYS A 65 -11.58 -0.42 -16.20
C CYS A 65 -11.87 -0.80 -14.73
N ILE A 66 -11.47 0.04 -13.76
CA ILE A 66 -11.70 -0.23 -12.33
C ILE A 66 -13.19 -0.44 -12.05
N LYS A 67 -14.06 0.41 -12.60
CA LYS A 67 -15.52 0.34 -12.40
C LYS A 67 -16.14 -0.97 -12.87
N THR A 68 -15.59 -1.62 -13.91
CA THR A 68 -16.10 -2.91 -14.40
C THR A 68 -16.01 -4.03 -13.37
N PHE A 69 -15.16 -3.88 -12.35
CA PHE A 69 -14.96 -4.90 -11.31
C PHE A 69 -15.94 -4.82 -10.14
N ASN A 70 -16.78 -3.76 -10.06
CA ASN A 70 -17.76 -3.57 -8.98
C ASN A 70 -17.13 -3.75 -7.58
N ILE A 71 -16.04 -3.04 -7.33
CA ILE A 71 -15.25 -3.15 -6.10
C ILE A 71 -16.07 -2.68 -4.89
N ASP A 72 -16.11 -3.45 -3.82
CA ASP A 72 -16.72 -3.04 -2.56
C ASP A 72 -15.80 -2.10 -1.78
N ILE A 73 -14.52 -2.48 -1.61
CA ILE A 73 -13.51 -1.71 -0.89
C ILE A 73 -12.29 -1.56 -1.79
N LEU A 74 -11.89 -0.33 -2.06
CA LEU A 74 -10.66 -0.01 -2.78
C LEU A 74 -9.64 0.62 -1.84
N ILE A 75 -8.48 -0.01 -1.71
CA ILE A 75 -7.37 0.44 -0.88
C ILE A 75 -6.29 1.02 -1.81
N ASP A 76 -6.06 2.33 -1.72
CA ASP A 76 -5.00 3.00 -2.46
C ASP A 76 -3.72 2.98 -1.62
N LEU A 77 -2.73 2.21 -2.08
CA LEU A 77 -1.45 1.99 -1.42
C LEU A 77 -0.41 3.08 -1.73
N THR A 78 -0.68 3.93 -2.72
CA THR A 78 0.26 4.96 -3.18
C THR A 78 -0.12 6.34 -2.68
N THR A 79 -1.42 6.63 -2.62
CA THR A 79 -1.99 7.90 -2.16
C THR A 79 -1.32 9.15 -2.75
N ILE A 80 -0.70 10.01 -1.93
CA ILE A 80 -0.13 11.32 -2.34
C ILE A 80 1.37 11.32 -2.60
N ILE A 81 2.02 10.17 -2.57
CA ILE A 81 3.46 10.12 -2.86
C ILE A 81 3.77 10.40 -4.33
N SER A 82 5.04 10.63 -4.64
CA SER A 82 5.50 10.93 -6.01
C SER A 82 4.98 9.93 -7.03
N HIS A 83 4.65 10.40 -8.21
CA HIS A 83 4.15 9.59 -9.33
C HIS A 83 2.80 8.90 -9.09
N ASN A 84 2.04 9.32 -8.07
CA ASN A 84 0.69 8.80 -7.87
C ASN A 84 -0.24 9.11 -9.05
N ARG A 85 -1.28 8.30 -9.19
CA ARG A 85 -2.34 8.47 -10.18
C ARG A 85 -3.73 8.53 -9.54
N GLN A 86 -3.87 9.23 -8.40
CA GLN A 86 -5.17 9.43 -7.73
C GLN A 86 -6.25 9.95 -8.68
N ASN A 87 -5.85 10.70 -9.71
CA ASN A 87 -6.76 11.27 -10.69
C ASN A 87 -7.52 10.23 -11.53
N ILE A 88 -7.12 8.95 -11.50
CA ILE A 88 -7.89 7.86 -12.13
C ILE A 88 -9.08 7.41 -11.28
N LEU A 89 -9.14 7.77 -10.00
CA LEU A 89 -10.22 7.40 -9.10
C LEU A 89 -11.33 8.46 -9.06
N ASP A 90 -12.55 8.00 -8.90
CA ASP A 90 -13.71 8.79 -8.47
C ASP A 90 -14.56 7.96 -7.49
N LYS A 91 -15.60 8.57 -6.91
CA LYS A 91 -16.48 7.93 -5.92
C LYS A 91 -17.25 6.69 -6.45
N ASN A 92 -17.24 6.46 -7.76
CA ASN A 92 -17.92 5.31 -8.36
C ASN A 92 -16.98 4.12 -8.58
N CYS A 93 -15.68 4.26 -8.26
CA CYS A 93 -14.71 3.17 -8.39
C CYS A 93 -14.92 2.07 -7.35
N ALA A 94 -15.46 2.43 -6.17
CA ALA A 94 -15.79 1.46 -5.11
C ALA A 94 -16.84 2.04 -4.17
N LYS A 95 -17.46 1.19 -3.35
CA LYS A 95 -18.40 1.64 -2.29
C LYS A 95 -17.67 2.37 -1.16
N VAL A 96 -16.43 1.95 -0.86
CA VAL A 96 -15.54 2.54 0.14
C VAL A 96 -14.15 2.68 -0.46
N ILE A 97 -13.53 3.85 -0.32
CA ILE A 97 -12.15 4.11 -0.77
C ILE A 97 -11.30 4.47 0.44
N ILE A 98 -10.19 3.75 0.62
CA ILE A 98 -9.32 3.82 1.79
C ILE A 98 -7.92 4.23 1.36
N ALA A 99 -7.35 5.23 2.03
CA ALA A 99 -5.93 5.57 1.93
C ALA A 99 -5.11 4.66 2.86
N TYR A 100 -4.00 4.11 2.36
CA TYR A 100 -3.18 3.21 3.17
C TYR A 100 -1.71 3.26 2.78
N LEU A 101 -0.87 3.00 3.75
CA LEU A 101 0.52 2.56 3.78
C LEU A 101 1.55 3.62 3.41
N ALA A 102 1.53 4.17 2.19
CA ALA A 102 2.64 4.99 1.70
C ALA A 102 2.85 6.31 2.45
N PHE A 103 1.77 6.91 2.94
CA PHE A 103 1.82 8.15 3.72
C PHE A 103 0.73 8.17 4.79
N PRO A 104 1.09 8.24 6.07
CA PRO A 104 0.12 8.19 7.18
C PRO A 104 -0.57 9.54 7.48
N GLY A 105 -0.34 10.58 6.70
CA GLY A 105 -1.01 11.88 6.82
C GLY A 105 -2.28 11.96 5.98
N THR A 106 -3.14 12.95 6.28
CA THR A 106 -4.33 13.19 5.46
C THR A 106 -3.97 13.41 3.99
N THR A 107 -4.76 12.83 3.09
CA THR A 107 -4.61 13.07 1.64
C THR A 107 -5.12 14.46 1.23
N GLY A 108 -5.91 15.12 2.09
CA GLY A 108 -6.60 16.37 1.77
C GLY A 108 -7.67 16.21 0.69
N ASN A 109 -8.05 14.97 0.35
CA ASN A 109 -8.97 14.67 -0.74
C ASN A 109 -10.22 13.95 -0.23
N LYS A 110 -11.39 14.55 -0.46
CA LYS A 110 -12.70 13.97 -0.09
C LYS A 110 -13.05 12.67 -0.84
N LEU A 111 -12.18 12.22 -1.74
CA LEU A 111 -12.29 10.93 -2.41
C LEU A 111 -12.23 9.78 -1.41
N TYR A 112 -11.34 9.88 -0.43
CA TYR A 112 -11.12 8.82 0.56
C TYR A 112 -12.12 8.93 1.71
N ASP A 113 -12.72 7.81 2.09
CA ASP A 113 -13.65 7.71 3.21
C ASP A 113 -12.89 7.47 4.52
N TYR A 114 -11.83 6.65 4.44
CA TYR A 114 -10.99 6.27 5.57
C TYR A 114 -9.50 6.38 5.24
N ILE A 115 -8.70 6.48 6.31
CA ILE A 115 -7.26 6.21 6.29
C ILE A 115 -6.97 5.09 7.28
N MET A 116 -6.27 4.02 6.83
CA MET A 116 -5.77 2.98 7.71
C MET A 116 -4.55 3.51 8.46
N THR A 117 -4.59 3.42 9.79
CA THR A 117 -3.57 3.95 10.69
C THR A 117 -3.53 3.13 11.99
N ASP A 118 -2.83 3.61 13.00
CA ASP A 118 -2.86 3.11 14.37
C ASP A 118 -2.90 4.26 15.38
N ASP A 119 -3.14 3.92 16.65
CA ASP A 119 -3.31 4.90 17.72
C ASP A 119 -2.02 5.65 18.08
N ILE A 120 -0.85 5.16 17.65
CA ILE A 120 0.46 5.78 17.91
C ILE A 120 0.74 6.82 16.82
N VAL A 121 0.58 6.44 15.55
CA VAL A 121 0.87 7.31 14.40
C VAL A 121 -0.21 8.38 14.25
N CYS A 122 -1.48 8.02 14.42
CA CYS A 122 -2.61 8.93 14.34
C CYS A 122 -3.52 8.79 15.57
N PRO A 123 -3.15 9.36 16.72
CA PRO A 123 -4.02 9.39 17.90
C PRO A 123 -5.37 10.03 17.59
N GLU A 124 -6.45 9.58 18.22
CA GLU A 124 -7.82 10.09 18.00
C GLU A 124 -7.90 11.62 18.09
N SER A 125 -7.10 12.25 18.94
CA SER A 125 -7.03 13.72 19.07
C SER A 125 -6.61 14.44 17.78
N GLN A 126 -5.97 13.73 16.84
CA GLN A 126 -5.53 14.25 15.53
C GLN A 126 -6.63 14.16 14.47
N GLN A 127 -7.73 13.44 14.70
CA GLN A 127 -8.84 13.25 13.74
C GLN A 127 -9.34 14.58 13.14
N LYS A 128 -9.35 15.64 13.93
CA LYS A 128 -9.80 16.98 13.50
C LYS A 128 -8.97 17.63 12.37
N PHE A 129 -7.77 17.10 12.09
CA PHE A 129 -6.89 17.59 11.02
C PHE A 129 -6.98 16.74 9.75
N TYR A 130 -7.78 15.67 9.77
CA TYR A 130 -7.93 14.75 8.65
C TYR A 130 -9.33 14.88 8.03
N LEU A 131 -9.42 14.76 6.72
CA LEU A 131 -10.70 14.62 6.03
C LEU A 131 -11.24 13.19 6.11
N GLU A 132 -10.35 12.22 6.09
CA GLU A 132 -10.64 10.80 6.19
C GLU A 132 -10.96 10.43 7.64
N LYS A 133 -11.84 9.44 7.85
CA LYS A 133 -12.04 8.82 9.16
C LYS A 133 -10.90 7.86 9.46
N PHE A 134 -10.46 7.78 10.70
CA PHE A 134 -9.47 6.80 11.11
C PHE A 134 -10.05 5.38 11.12
N LEU A 135 -9.32 4.45 10.51
CA LEU A 135 -9.50 3.02 10.65
C LEU A 135 -8.25 2.48 11.36
N ALA A 136 -8.30 2.49 12.70
CA ALA A 136 -7.17 2.11 13.52
C ALA A 136 -6.97 0.59 13.50
N LEU A 137 -5.77 0.17 13.10
CA LEU A 137 -5.32 -1.21 13.19
C LEU A 137 -4.73 -1.48 14.58
N PRO A 138 -4.91 -2.68 15.14
CA PRO A 138 -4.31 -3.03 16.41
C PRO A 138 -2.78 -3.11 16.26
N SER A 139 -2.05 -2.54 17.20
CA SER A 139 -0.58 -2.59 17.32
C SER A 139 0.19 -1.73 16.34
N THR A 140 0.07 -1.89 15.04
CA THR A 140 0.76 -1.09 14.03
C THR A 140 -0.04 -1.01 12.74
N TYR A 141 0.05 0.12 12.05
CA TYR A 141 -0.59 0.28 10.75
C TYR A 141 0.24 -0.34 9.62
N GLN A 142 1.54 -0.48 9.77
CA GLN A 142 2.39 -1.08 8.75
C GLN A 142 2.30 -2.61 8.80
N VAL A 143 1.73 -3.17 7.73
CA VAL A 143 1.77 -4.62 7.51
C VAL A 143 3.19 -5.08 7.19
N ASN A 144 3.59 -6.21 7.75
CA ASN A 144 4.77 -6.96 7.35
C ASN A 144 4.58 -8.43 7.79
N ASP A 145 5.33 -9.31 7.20
CA ASP A 145 5.24 -10.76 7.48
C ASP A 145 6.19 -11.24 8.60
N GLY A 146 6.99 -10.33 9.15
CA GLY A 146 7.99 -10.65 10.18
C GLY A 146 9.17 -11.53 9.70
N ASN A 147 9.19 -11.94 8.44
CA ASN A 147 10.19 -12.83 7.87
C ASN A 147 11.32 -12.04 7.19
N ILE A 148 12.02 -11.24 7.98
CA ILE A 148 13.23 -10.54 7.51
C ILE A 148 14.41 -11.46 7.80
N ASN A 149 15.01 -12.01 6.73
CA ASN A 149 16.31 -12.66 6.84
C ASN A 149 17.35 -11.58 7.13
N ILE A 150 17.82 -11.54 8.37
CA ILE A 150 18.96 -10.71 8.74
C ILE A 150 20.20 -11.59 8.60
N ASP A 151 21.10 -11.22 7.71
CA ASP A 151 22.42 -11.84 7.64
C ASP A 151 23.23 -11.36 8.85
N ILE A 152 23.33 -12.23 9.86
CA ILE A 152 24.06 -11.95 11.11
C ILE A 152 25.56 -12.21 11.00
N GLU A 153 26.06 -12.68 9.84
CA GLU A 153 27.49 -12.89 9.60
C GLU A 153 28.19 -11.57 9.19
N GLU A 154 27.45 -10.56 8.78
CA GLU A 154 27.99 -9.25 8.48
C GLU A 154 28.40 -8.52 9.78
N ASP A 155 29.65 -8.08 9.82
CA ASP A 155 30.19 -7.33 10.96
C ASP A 155 30.36 -5.83 10.62
N ARG A 156 30.67 -5.05 11.65
CA ARG A 156 30.86 -3.62 11.49
C ARG A 156 32.01 -3.25 10.54
N GLU A 157 33.04 -4.10 10.47
CA GLU A 157 34.25 -3.84 9.65
C GLU A 157 33.94 -4.01 8.17
N SER A 158 33.07 -4.96 7.80
CA SER A 158 32.64 -5.16 6.41
C SER A 158 31.91 -3.92 5.85
N HIS A 159 31.30 -3.13 6.74
CA HIS A 159 30.60 -1.87 6.38
C HIS A 159 31.42 -0.59 6.66
N ASN A 160 32.72 -0.71 6.90
CA ASN A 160 33.59 0.43 7.27
C ASN A 160 33.12 1.20 8.52
N LEU A 161 32.49 0.53 9.46
CA LEU A 161 32.00 1.11 10.70
C LEU A 161 32.99 0.89 11.85
N PRO A 162 33.06 1.80 12.84
CA PRO A 162 33.88 1.61 14.01
C PRO A 162 33.57 0.31 14.77
N LYS A 163 34.59 -0.44 15.17
CA LYS A 163 34.42 -1.68 15.97
C LYS A 163 33.60 -1.49 17.24
N ASN A 164 33.79 -0.35 17.90
CA ASN A 164 33.17 -0.01 19.18
C ASN A 164 32.51 1.36 19.12
N GLY A 165 31.54 1.57 20.01
CA GLY A 165 30.81 2.83 20.12
C GLY A 165 29.41 2.80 19.50
N ALA A 166 28.64 3.86 19.76
CA ALA A 166 27.33 4.07 19.14
C ALA A 166 27.51 4.55 17.70
N ILE A 167 26.63 4.06 16.81
CA ILE A 167 26.52 4.52 15.45
C ILE A 167 25.19 5.27 15.35
N LEU A 168 25.27 6.53 14.93
CA LEU A 168 24.11 7.37 14.66
C LEU A 168 24.04 7.57 13.16
N GLY A 169 22.93 7.21 12.54
CA GLY A 169 22.62 7.36 11.12
C GLY A 169 21.55 8.39 10.89
#